data_3bd7cd9e4bcf425f96d539e95d092b83
#
_entry.id   3bd7cd9e4bcf425f96d539e95d092b83
#
_cell.length_a   1.000
_cell.length_b   1.000
_cell.length_c   1.000
_cell.angle_alpha   90.00
_cell.angle_beta   90.00
_cell.angle_gamma   90.00
#
_symmetry.space_group_name_H-M   'P 1'
#
loop_
_entity.id
_entity.type
_entity.pdbx_description
1 polymer ?
#
loop_
_entity_poly.entity_id
_entity_poly.type
_entity_poly.pdbx_seq_one_letter_code
_entity_poly.pdbx_strand_id
1 'polypeptide(L)'
;MQGREDAQRGFLDVEALAGELLAPGSVFAFLAMNRGRLFPDSMMEDLFPSGRGRPSVPAPVIGSVLVLQALQGLSDRETAEALTYDLRWKAACGYGLNQAAFHPTTLTYWRRRLAASSDPHRVMDAVAEVIAATGVLKGRNRRAVDSTVLDDAVARQDTITQLIAGIRRFGRDVPAGKELVAARATGYDYTRTGKPDIAWDDAEARGGLVSALVTDALALLAAVDPDGLDGKAADAYALLALVAGQDVEPADGSDGTDGRWRIARKVAPDRVISTVDPDARHAHKTREDRRDGYKAHIVIEPDTGLVTAAAITKAAGEGATDAEAGAMLLGQDPTIAGKVQVLADSAYGTGELLRALAAAGHTALIKPKPLARAVEGGFTIDDFAYDQQAGTLTCPNGLVRTITAKGRATFGAGCTGCPLRSRCTTAA
;
A
#
# COMPACT_ATOMS: atom_id res chain seq x y z
N MET A 1 5.21 -15.60 -26.78
CA MET A 1 6.33 -15.01 -27.53
C MET A 1 6.27 -13.50 -27.38
N GLN A 2 7.41 -12.87 -27.13
CA GLN A 2 7.51 -11.41 -27.11
C GLN A 2 7.41 -10.86 -28.53
N GLY A 3 6.62 -9.79 -28.72
CA GLY A 3 6.59 -9.02 -29.96
C GLY A 3 7.75 -8.04 -30.06
N ARG A 4 8.20 -7.72 -31.25
CA ARG A 4 9.24 -6.74 -31.53
C ARG A 4 8.68 -5.64 -32.43
N GLU A 5 9.19 -4.43 -32.29
CA GLU A 5 8.88 -3.37 -33.26
C GLU A 5 9.42 -3.74 -34.64
N ASP A 6 8.65 -3.42 -35.68
CA ASP A 6 9.14 -3.52 -37.03
C ASP A 6 10.14 -2.40 -37.30
N ALA A 7 11.37 -2.77 -37.64
CA ALA A 7 12.41 -1.81 -37.99
C ALA A 7 12.14 -1.10 -39.33
N GLN A 8 11.36 -1.73 -40.21
CA GLN A 8 10.93 -1.15 -41.48
C GLN A 8 9.55 -0.52 -41.31
N ARG A 9 9.51 0.70 -40.84
CA ARG A 9 8.25 1.44 -40.76
C ARG A 9 7.76 1.79 -42.14
N GLY A 10 6.49 1.50 -42.39
CA GLY A 10 5.87 1.79 -43.67
C GLY A 10 5.69 3.29 -43.95
N PHE A 11 5.33 3.65 -45.17
CA PHE A 11 5.04 5.03 -45.57
C PHE A 11 3.94 5.74 -44.73
N LEU A 12 3.19 4.99 -43.94
CA LEU A 12 2.12 5.47 -43.07
C LEU A 12 2.55 5.60 -41.60
N ASP A 13 3.84 5.61 -41.29
CA ASP A 13 4.36 5.86 -39.94
C ASP A 13 4.01 7.27 -39.53
N VAL A 14 3.26 7.44 -38.44
CA VAL A 14 2.77 8.75 -37.98
C VAL A 14 3.90 9.61 -37.45
N GLU A 15 4.96 9.03 -36.88
CA GLU A 15 6.14 9.81 -36.45
C GLU A 15 6.82 10.47 -37.66
N ALA A 16 6.98 9.72 -38.75
CA ALA A 16 7.56 10.27 -39.98
C ALA A 16 6.64 11.26 -40.69
N LEU A 17 5.31 11.08 -40.64
CA LEU A 17 4.35 11.93 -41.32
C LEU A 17 3.98 13.20 -40.56
N ALA A 18 3.93 13.14 -39.23
CA ALA A 18 3.37 14.17 -38.38
C ALA A 18 4.19 14.45 -37.11
N GLY A 19 5.39 13.88 -37.00
CA GLY A 19 6.26 14.09 -35.81
C GLY A 19 6.64 15.55 -35.60
N GLU A 20 6.77 16.33 -36.67
CA GLU A 20 7.06 17.77 -36.61
C GLU A 20 5.91 18.59 -35.96
N LEU A 21 4.70 18.03 -35.92
CA LEU A 21 3.56 18.68 -35.27
C LEU A 21 3.56 18.47 -33.74
N LEU A 22 4.40 17.59 -33.22
CA LEU A 22 4.53 17.39 -31.77
C LEU A 22 5.20 18.62 -31.13
N ALA A 23 4.58 19.15 -30.10
CA ALA A 23 5.15 20.28 -29.37
C ALA A 23 6.54 19.92 -28.84
N PRO A 24 7.60 20.72 -29.14
CA PRO A 24 8.94 20.49 -28.62
C PRO A 24 8.94 20.41 -27.09
N GLY A 25 9.64 19.44 -26.53
CA GLY A 25 9.69 19.22 -25.07
C GLY A 25 8.45 18.53 -24.48
N SER A 26 7.44 18.21 -25.29
CA SER A 26 6.30 17.41 -24.81
C SER A 26 6.71 15.95 -24.57
N VAL A 27 5.97 15.26 -23.68
CA VAL A 27 6.18 13.83 -23.45
C VAL A 27 5.97 13.00 -24.72
N PHE A 28 5.09 13.44 -25.60
CA PHE A 28 4.85 12.76 -26.89
C PHE A 28 6.08 12.82 -27.80
N ALA A 29 6.68 14.01 -27.95
CA ALA A 29 7.91 14.18 -28.73
C ALA A 29 9.08 13.41 -28.09
N PHE A 30 9.19 13.42 -26.76
CA PHE A 30 10.22 12.69 -26.04
C PHE A 30 10.09 11.17 -26.25
N LEU A 31 8.89 10.62 -26.10
CA LEU A 31 8.65 9.18 -26.31
C LEU A 31 8.86 8.80 -27.78
N ALA A 32 8.39 9.57 -28.73
CA ALA A 32 8.61 9.31 -30.16
C ALA A 32 10.11 9.07 -30.45
N MET A 33 10.98 9.93 -29.94
CA MET A 33 12.43 9.83 -30.16
C MET A 33 13.14 8.77 -29.31
N ASN A 34 12.62 8.44 -28.12
CA ASN A 34 13.39 7.69 -27.13
C ASN A 34 12.75 6.37 -26.69
N ARG A 35 11.53 6.00 -27.10
CA ARG A 35 10.80 4.81 -26.62
C ARG A 35 11.61 3.50 -26.71
N GLY A 36 12.31 3.29 -27.82
CA GLY A 36 13.13 2.06 -28.00
C GLY A 36 14.34 2.02 -27.08
N ARG A 37 14.85 3.19 -26.66
CA ARG A 37 15.94 3.31 -25.68
C ARG A 37 15.43 3.19 -24.25
N LEU A 38 14.26 3.77 -23.97
CA LEU A 38 13.64 3.73 -22.64
C LEU A 38 13.08 2.35 -22.29
N PHE A 39 12.49 1.70 -23.28
CA PHE A 39 11.81 0.41 -23.11
C PHE A 39 12.35 -0.62 -24.11
N PRO A 40 13.63 -0.99 -24.02
CA PRO A 40 14.20 -1.98 -24.94
C PRO A 40 13.51 -3.34 -24.77
N ASP A 41 13.48 -4.15 -25.83
CA ASP A 41 12.84 -5.46 -25.80
C ASP A 41 13.37 -6.35 -24.67
N SER A 42 14.66 -6.25 -24.32
CA SER A 42 15.28 -6.97 -23.22
C SER A 42 14.68 -6.66 -21.84
N MET A 43 14.13 -5.47 -21.66
CA MET A 43 13.48 -5.08 -20.40
C MET A 43 12.26 -5.95 -20.05
N MET A 44 11.59 -6.51 -21.07
CA MET A 44 10.34 -7.25 -20.89
C MET A 44 10.45 -8.74 -21.31
N GLU A 45 11.67 -9.22 -21.60
CA GLU A 45 11.88 -10.55 -22.17
C GLU A 45 11.46 -11.68 -21.21
N ASP A 46 11.76 -11.53 -19.92
CA ASP A 46 11.38 -12.46 -18.85
C ASP A 46 9.87 -12.66 -18.71
N LEU A 47 9.08 -11.67 -19.11
CA LEU A 47 7.62 -11.76 -19.06
C LEU A 47 7.06 -12.74 -20.11
N PHE A 48 7.85 -13.14 -21.09
CA PHE A 48 7.45 -14.01 -22.19
C PHE A 48 8.41 -15.18 -22.41
N PRO A 49 8.57 -16.09 -21.42
CA PRO A 49 9.56 -17.16 -21.49
C PRO A 49 9.31 -18.16 -22.62
N SER A 50 8.09 -18.20 -23.16
CA SER A 50 7.75 -19.05 -24.31
C SER A 50 8.07 -18.37 -25.62
N GLY A 51 8.93 -19.00 -26.46
CA GLY A 51 9.16 -18.58 -27.83
C GLY A 51 8.02 -18.94 -28.82
N ARG A 52 6.91 -19.50 -28.33
CA ARG A 52 5.78 -19.99 -29.15
C ARG A 52 4.52 -19.14 -28.90
N GLY A 53 3.63 -19.13 -29.89
CA GLY A 53 2.33 -18.45 -29.84
C GLY A 53 2.32 -17.12 -30.57
N ARG A 54 1.17 -16.41 -30.50
CA ARG A 54 1.02 -15.08 -31.10
C ARG A 54 1.96 -14.08 -30.40
N PRO A 55 2.70 -13.24 -31.15
CA PRO A 55 3.52 -12.18 -30.57
C PRO A 55 2.69 -11.23 -29.70
N SER A 56 3.26 -10.82 -28.57
CA SER A 56 2.69 -9.75 -27.74
C SER A 56 2.84 -8.38 -28.43
N VAL A 57 2.28 -7.35 -27.82
CA VAL A 57 2.63 -5.97 -28.16
C VAL A 57 4.12 -5.74 -27.82
N PRO A 58 4.91 -5.04 -28.66
CA PRO A 58 6.31 -4.74 -28.39
C PRO A 58 6.53 -3.95 -27.11
N ALA A 59 7.67 -4.16 -26.43
CA ALA A 59 8.02 -3.46 -25.19
C ALA A 59 8.03 -1.92 -25.33
N PRO A 60 8.63 -1.33 -26.40
CA PRO A 60 8.61 0.12 -26.58
C PRO A 60 7.20 0.70 -26.69
N VAL A 61 6.31 -0.04 -27.36
CA VAL A 61 4.90 0.37 -27.51
C VAL A 61 4.18 0.34 -26.16
N ILE A 62 4.23 -0.80 -25.47
CA ILE A 62 3.49 -0.96 -24.20
C ILE A 62 4.02 -0.05 -23.11
N GLY A 63 5.34 0.14 -23.00
CA GLY A 63 5.95 1.07 -22.06
C GLY A 63 5.46 2.51 -22.31
N SER A 64 5.47 2.97 -23.56
CA SER A 64 4.96 4.30 -23.93
C SER A 64 3.47 4.45 -23.63
N VAL A 65 2.67 3.43 -23.93
CA VAL A 65 1.22 3.44 -23.66
C VAL A 65 0.93 3.53 -22.17
N LEU A 66 1.63 2.75 -21.32
CA LEU A 66 1.44 2.79 -19.86
C LEU A 66 1.82 4.15 -19.26
N VAL A 67 2.90 4.77 -19.75
CA VAL A 67 3.31 6.12 -19.32
C VAL A 67 2.26 7.16 -19.71
N LEU A 68 1.79 7.15 -20.96
CA LEU A 68 0.78 8.10 -21.43
C LEU A 68 -0.57 7.88 -20.75
N GLN A 69 -0.96 6.63 -20.51
CA GLN A 69 -2.17 6.28 -19.77
C GLN A 69 -2.15 6.88 -18.35
N ALA A 70 -1.05 6.66 -17.63
CA ALA A 70 -0.88 7.18 -16.28
C ALA A 70 -0.87 8.70 -16.26
N LEU A 71 -0.14 9.34 -17.19
CA LEU A 71 -0.04 10.79 -17.30
C LEU A 71 -1.40 11.47 -17.55
N GLN A 72 -2.25 10.86 -18.37
CA GLN A 72 -3.56 11.42 -18.75
C GLN A 72 -4.71 10.88 -17.89
N GLY A 73 -4.45 9.94 -16.99
CA GLY A 73 -5.48 9.34 -16.11
C GLY A 73 -6.56 8.56 -16.86
N LEU A 74 -6.22 7.93 -18.01
CA LEU A 74 -7.18 7.26 -18.87
C LEU A 74 -7.48 5.83 -18.42
N SER A 75 -8.73 5.42 -18.57
CA SER A 75 -9.12 4.01 -18.48
C SER A 75 -8.52 3.18 -19.63
N ASP A 76 -8.52 1.85 -19.51
CA ASP A 76 -8.02 0.95 -20.56
C ASP A 76 -8.74 1.13 -21.90
N ARG A 77 -10.03 1.47 -21.87
CA ARG A 77 -10.82 1.72 -23.09
C ARG A 77 -10.44 3.04 -23.75
N GLU A 78 -10.40 4.11 -22.96
CA GLU A 78 -9.98 5.44 -23.44
C GLU A 78 -8.56 5.41 -23.96
N THR A 79 -7.66 4.64 -23.35
CA THR A 79 -6.28 4.44 -23.81
C THR A 79 -6.24 3.77 -25.19
N ALA A 80 -7.01 2.71 -25.41
CA ALA A 80 -7.10 2.05 -26.70
C ALA A 80 -7.72 2.97 -27.77
N GLU A 81 -8.71 3.78 -27.39
CA GLU A 81 -9.32 4.79 -28.27
C GLU A 81 -8.31 5.89 -28.61
N ALA A 82 -7.59 6.45 -27.63
CA ALA A 82 -6.56 7.45 -27.86
C ALA A 82 -5.45 6.91 -28.78
N LEU A 83 -4.95 5.69 -28.56
CA LEU A 83 -3.96 5.05 -29.42
C LEU A 83 -4.47 4.80 -30.84
N THR A 84 -5.77 4.62 -31.02
CA THR A 84 -6.38 4.40 -32.35
C THR A 84 -6.56 5.69 -33.14
N TYR A 85 -6.94 6.80 -32.48
CA TYR A 85 -7.40 8.01 -33.17
C TYR A 85 -6.54 9.26 -32.97
N ASP A 86 -5.74 9.33 -31.88
CA ASP A 86 -4.88 10.48 -31.60
C ASP A 86 -3.51 10.31 -32.27
N LEU A 87 -3.19 11.21 -33.22
CA LEU A 87 -1.90 11.20 -33.92
C LEU A 87 -0.70 11.37 -32.98
N ARG A 88 -0.85 12.11 -31.89
CA ARG A 88 0.22 12.28 -30.89
C ARG A 88 0.55 10.95 -30.21
N TRP A 89 -0.49 10.16 -29.86
CA TRP A 89 -0.33 8.84 -29.31
C TRP A 89 0.31 7.88 -30.31
N LYS A 90 -0.16 7.92 -31.56
CA LYS A 90 0.41 7.07 -32.63
C LYS A 90 1.89 7.38 -32.85
N ALA A 91 2.27 8.65 -32.96
CA ALA A 91 3.67 9.05 -33.10
C ALA A 91 4.53 8.61 -31.91
N ALA A 92 4.08 8.89 -30.69
CA ALA A 92 4.79 8.52 -29.46
C ALA A 92 4.98 7.01 -29.29
N CYS A 93 4.01 6.22 -29.75
CA CYS A 93 4.00 4.75 -29.61
C CYS A 93 4.49 3.99 -30.87
N GLY A 94 4.88 4.69 -31.95
CA GLY A 94 5.36 4.07 -33.18
C GLY A 94 4.27 3.36 -33.98
N TYR A 95 3.05 3.91 -34.00
CA TYR A 95 1.91 3.37 -34.75
C TYR A 95 1.77 3.99 -36.12
N GLY A 96 1.33 3.19 -37.08
CA GLY A 96 0.93 3.66 -38.40
C GLY A 96 -0.42 4.37 -38.39
N LEU A 97 -0.65 5.24 -39.35
CA LEU A 97 -1.85 6.07 -39.49
C LEU A 97 -3.15 5.26 -39.42
N ASN A 98 -3.21 4.15 -40.16
CA ASN A 98 -4.37 3.26 -40.27
C ASN A 98 -4.31 2.07 -39.29
N GLN A 99 -3.33 2.00 -38.43
CA GLN A 99 -3.19 0.94 -37.43
C GLN A 99 -4.14 1.19 -36.25
N ALA A 100 -5.02 0.22 -35.99
CA ALA A 100 -5.88 0.21 -34.82
C ALA A 100 -5.10 -0.27 -33.55
N ALA A 101 -5.49 0.21 -32.40
CA ALA A 101 -4.94 -0.26 -31.13
C ALA A 101 -5.30 -1.73 -30.85
N PHE A 102 -4.60 -2.31 -29.91
CA PHE A 102 -4.92 -3.60 -29.34
C PHE A 102 -6.17 -3.53 -28.46
N HIS A 103 -6.75 -4.70 -28.14
CA HIS A 103 -7.92 -4.77 -27.25
C HIS A 103 -7.56 -4.27 -25.82
N PRO A 104 -8.43 -3.50 -25.15
CA PRO A 104 -8.15 -2.92 -23.80
C PRO A 104 -7.67 -3.93 -22.75
N THR A 105 -8.18 -5.17 -22.78
CA THR A 105 -7.73 -6.24 -21.86
C THR A 105 -6.24 -6.59 -21.99
N THR A 106 -5.58 -6.18 -23.07
CA THR A 106 -4.12 -6.33 -23.23
C THR A 106 -3.37 -5.56 -22.13
N LEU A 107 -3.85 -4.38 -21.74
CA LEU A 107 -3.26 -3.58 -20.66
C LEU A 107 -3.37 -4.29 -19.30
N THR A 108 -4.54 -4.85 -19.00
CA THR A 108 -4.74 -5.66 -17.78
C THR A 108 -3.81 -6.87 -17.76
N TYR A 109 -3.64 -7.54 -18.90
CA TYR A 109 -2.75 -8.68 -19.03
C TYR A 109 -1.27 -8.32 -18.80
N TRP A 110 -0.81 -7.19 -19.35
CA TRP A 110 0.54 -6.69 -19.16
C TRP A 110 0.81 -6.29 -17.72
N ARG A 111 -0.10 -5.53 -17.07
CA ARG A 111 0.04 -5.14 -15.67
C ARG A 111 0.12 -6.35 -14.75
N ARG A 112 -0.69 -7.39 -14.98
CA ARG A 112 -0.60 -8.65 -14.21
C ARG A 112 0.75 -9.35 -14.37
N ARG A 113 1.32 -9.35 -15.57
CA ARG A 113 2.65 -9.94 -15.79
C ARG A 113 3.75 -9.13 -15.13
N LEU A 114 3.72 -7.81 -15.25
CA LEU A 114 4.65 -6.93 -14.56
C LEU A 114 4.59 -7.13 -13.04
N ALA A 115 3.39 -7.11 -12.47
CA ALA A 115 3.20 -7.31 -11.03
C ALA A 115 3.66 -8.68 -10.53
N ALA A 116 3.55 -9.73 -11.35
CA ALA A 116 3.97 -11.09 -11.02
C ALA A 116 5.44 -11.38 -11.35
N SER A 117 6.17 -10.45 -11.94
CA SER A 117 7.57 -10.61 -12.32
C SER A 117 8.51 -10.44 -11.13
N SER A 118 9.75 -10.90 -11.28
CA SER A 118 10.81 -10.68 -10.29
C SER A 118 11.24 -9.21 -10.17
N ASP A 119 10.88 -8.39 -11.16
CA ASP A 119 11.19 -6.96 -11.20
C ASP A 119 9.96 -6.14 -11.65
N PRO A 120 9.01 -5.87 -10.72
CA PRO A 120 7.83 -5.06 -11.01
C PRO A 120 8.14 -3.56 -11.17
N HIS A 121 9.33 -3.10 -10.72
CA HIS A 121 9.73 -1.70 -10.70
C HIS A 121 10.57 -1.27 -11.91
N ARG A 122 10.84 -2.15 -12.86
CA ARG A 122 11.72 -1.92 -14.03
C ARG A 122 11.50 -0.61 -14.78
N VAL A 123 10.28 -0.08 -14.80
CA VAL A 123 10.00 1.22 -15.42
C VAL A 123 10.61 2.38 -14.62
N MET A 124 10.59 2.29 -13.27
CA MET A 124 11.27 3.26 -12.41
C MET A 124 12.79 3.16 -12.52
N ASP A 125 13.31 1.95 -12.66
CA ASP A 125 14.75 1.72 -12.82
C ASP A 125 15.25 2.33 -14.13
N ALA A 126 14.49 2.20 -15.22
CA ALA A 126 14.79 2.88 -16.49
C ALA A 126 14.81 4.41 -16.34
N VAL A 127 13.91 4.99 -15.55
CA VAL A 127 13.93 6.44 -15.25
C VAL A 127 15.17 6.80 -14.45
N ALA A 128 15.55 6.01 -13.44
CA ALA A 128 16.76 6.23 -12.65
C ALA A 128 18.03 6.18 -13.52
N GLU A 129 18.11 5.23 -14.46
CA GLU A 129 19.21 5.13 -15.43
C GLU A 129 19.31 6.39 -16.31
N VAL A 130 18.18 6.91 -16.80
CA VAL A 130 18.15 8.15 -17.60
C VAL A 130 18.61 9.36 -16.74
N ILE A 131 18.17 9.45 -15.50
CA ILE A 131 18.61 10.49 -14.56
C ILE A 131 20.14 10.42 -14.38
N ALA A 132 20.66 9.22 -14.14
CA ALA A 132 22.11 9.00 -13.98
C ALA A 132 22.90 9.36 -15.26
N ALA A 133 22.44 8.90 -16.41
CA ALA A 133 23.10 9.13 -17.70
C ALA A 133 23.10 10.60 -18.14
N THR A 134 22.04 11.33 -17.84
CA THR A 134 21.92 12.77 -18.18
C THR A 134 22.62 13.67 -17.17
N GLY A 135 22.86 13.19 -15.95
CA GLY A 135 23.41 13.99 -14.85
C GLY A 135 22.49 15.16 -14.43
N VAL A 136 21.20 15.12 -14.75
CA VAL A 136 20.23 16.20 -14.47
C VAL A 136 20.14 16.56 -12.99
N LEU A 137 20.46 15.62 -12.09
CA LEU A 137 20.49 15.81 -10.64
C LEU A 137 21.89 16.14 -10.09
N LYS A 138 22.89 16.33 -10.95
CA LYS A 138 24.25 16.67 -10.48
C LYS A 138 24.25 18.01 -9.73
N GLY A 139 24.75 18.00 -8.49
CA GLY A 139 24.76 19.16 -7.61
C GLY A 139 23.42 19.47 -6.91
N ARG A 140 22.36 18.70 -7.16
CA ARG A 140 21.07 18.84 -6.51
C ARG A 140 20.99 17.95 -5.28
N ASN A 141 21.09 18.56 -4.13
CA ASN A 141 21.20 17.87 -2.83
C ASN A 141 19.93 17.98 -1.98
N ARG A 142 18.77 18.21 -2.59
CA ARG A 142 17.48 18.25 -1.89
C ARG A 142 16.61 17.08 -2.33
N ARG A 143 15.86 16.52 -1.36
CA ARG A 143 14.82 15.53 -1.60
C ARG A 143 13.58 15.91 -0.78
N ALA A 144 12.44 15.93 -1.41
CA ALA A 144 11.17 16.08 -0.72
C ALA A 144 10.44 14.73 -0.68
N VAL A 145 9.92 14.39 0.51
CA VAL A 145 9.20 13.15 0.75
C VAL A 145 7.75 13.48 1.07
N ASP A 146 6.83 12.82 0.39
CA ASP A 146 5.39 13.00 0.61
C ASP A 146 4.63 11.70 0.40
N SER A 147 3.40 11.65 0.91
CA SER A 147 2.51 10.51 0.76
C SER A 147 1.09 10.95 0.41
N THR A 148 0.38 10.09 -0.30
CA THR A 148 -1.05 10.26 -0.55
C THR A 148 -1.79 8.94 -0.41
N VAL A 149 -3.04 9.01 0.05
CA VAL A 149 -3.92 7.84 0.08
C VAL A 149 -4.41 7.57 -1.34
N LEU A 150 -4.21 6.35 -1.79
CA LEU A 150 -4.80 5.82 -3.01
C LEU A 150 -6.13 5.18 -2.64
N ASP A 151 -7.22 5.89 -2.94
CA ASP A 151 -8.58 5.37 -2.80
C ASP A 151 -8.79 4.23 -3.81
N ASP A 152 -9.27 3.09 -3.32
CA ASP A 152 -9.64 1.96 -4.18
C ASP A 152 -11.08 1.55 -3.92
N ALA A 153 -11.71 0.96 -4.94
CA ALA A 153 -13.06 0.41 -4.86
C ALA A 153 -13.07 -0.92 -4.08
N VAL A 154 -12.65 -0.87 -2.82
CA VAL A 154 -12.56 -2.04 -1.96
C VAL A 154 -13.95 -2.50 -1.56
N ALA A 155 -14.27 -3.77 -1.78
CA ALA A 155 -15.48 -4.41 -1.28
C ALA A 155 -15.37 -4.60 0.25
N ARG A 156 -15.71 -3.56 1.02
CA ARG A 156 -15.74 -3.63 2.50
C ARG A 156 -16.69 -4.72 2.98
N GLN A 157 -16.25 -5.46 3.97
CA GLN A 157 -17.00 -6.56 4.55
C GLN A 157 -17.10 -6.39 6.06
N ASP A 158 -18.29 -6.64 6.62
CA ASP A 158 -18.46 -6.82 8.06
C ASP A 158 -17.85 -8.16 8.53
N THR A 159 -17.70 -8.31 9.84
CA THR A 159 -17.05 -9.49 10.45
C THR A 159 -17.74 -10.80 10.07
N ILE A 160 -19.06 -10.84 10.00
CA ILE A 160 -19.82 -12.03 9.61
C ILE A 160 -19.52 -12.40 8.16
N THR A 161 -19.57 -11.41 7.26
CA THR A 161 -19.26 -11.61 5.84
C THR A 161 -17.80 -12.06 5.64
N GLN A 162 -16.85 -11.51 6.39
CA GLN A 162 -15.44 -11.91 6.33
C GLN A 162 -15.25 -13.37 6.81
N LEU A 163 -15.87 -13.76 7.91
CA LEU A 163 -15.81 -15.15 8.42
C LEU A 163 -16.36 -16.13 7.39
N ILE A 164 -17.55 -15.89 6.85
CA ILE A 164 -18.15 -16.74 5.81
C ILE A 164 -17.26 -16.82 4.58
N ALA A 165 -16.73 -15.69 4.11
CA ALA A 165 -15.85 -15.64 2.94
C ALA A 165 -14.50 -16.35 3.21
N GLY A 166 -13.93 -16.20 4.41
CA GLY A 166 -12.71 -16.87 4.84
C GLY A 166 -12.88 -18.40 4.87
N ILE A 167 -13.97 -18.89 5.46
CA ILE A 167 -14.27 -20.33 5.50
C ILE A 167 -14.49 -20.89 4.09
N ARG A 168 -15.21 -20.18 3.23
CA ARG A 168 -15.37 -20.61 1.83
C ARG A 168 -14.06 -20.63 1.06
N ARG A 169 -13.18 -19.65 1.29
CA ARG A 169 -11.85 -19.60 0.67
C ARG A 169 -10.98 -20.76 1.18
N PHE A 170 -11.02 -21.05 2.48
CA PHE A 170 -10.36 -22.22 3.06
C PHE A 170 -10.83 -23.52 2.38
N GLY A 171 -12.13 -23.72 2.25
CA GLY A 171 -12.70 -24.89 1.57
C GLY A 171 -12.31 -25.04 0.11
N ARG A 172 -12.03 -23.93 -0.59
CA ARG A 172 -11.62 -23.93 -1.99
C ARG A 172 -10.13 -24.16 -2.19
N ASP A 173 -9.28 -23.53 -1.37
CA ASP A 173 -7.86 -23.36 -1.64
C ASP A 173 -6.96 -24.25 -0.77
N VAL A 174 -7.46 -24.78 0.37
CA VAL A 174 -6.73 -25.72 1.25
C VAL A 174 -6.92 -27.18 0.79
N PRO A 175 -5.88 -28.02 0.81
CA PRO A 175 -6.02 -29.45 0.50
C PRO A 175 -7.08 -30.12 1.38
N ALA A 176 -7.96 -30.93 0.81
CA ALA A 176 -9.13 -31.52 1.45
C ALA A 176 -10.07 -30.50 2.15
N GLY A 177 -9.94 -29.21 1.82
CA GLY A 177 -10.67 -28.13 2.49
C GLY A 177 -12.19 -28.26 2.35
N LYS A 178 -12.68 -28.69 1.20
CA LYS A 178 -14.13 -28.90 0.98
C LYS A 178 -14.71 -29.98 1.90
N GLU A 179 -14.01 -31.07 2.03
CA GLU A 179 -14.36 -32.20 2.90
C GLU A 179 -14.26 -31.79 4.38
N LEU A 180 -13.24 -31.02 4.73
CA LEU A 180 -13.07 -30.48 6.09
C LEU A 180 -14.21 -29.51 6.45
N VAL A 181 -14.58 -28.60 5.56
CA VAL A 181 -15.70 -27.69 5.78
C VAL A 181 -16.99 -28.50 5.98
N ALA A 182 -17.28 -29.47 5.12
CA ALA A 182 -18.46 -30.30 5.23
C ALA A 182 -18.53 -31.14 6.53
N ALA A 183 -17.36 -31.56 7.04
CA ALA A 183 -17.29 -32.43 8.23
C ALA A 183 -17.20 -31.64 9.55
N ARG A 184 -16.62 -30.44 9.57
CA ARG A 184 -16.24 -29.71 10.77
C ARG A 184 -16.95 -28.36 10.95
N ALA A 185 -17.40 -27.74 9.88
CA ALA A 185 -18.02 -26.43 9.90
C ALA A 185 -19.55 -26.60 9.75
N THR A 186 -20.21 -26.84 10.86
CA THR A 186 -21.65 -27.20 10.90
C THR A 186 -22.57 -26.08 11.37
N GLY A 187 -21.99 -24.94 11.80
CA GLY A 187 -22.74 -23.82 12.35
C GLY A 187 -23.47 -22.98 11.31
N TYR A 188 -23.09 -23.12 10.03
CA TYR A 188 -23.71 -22.39 8.92
C TYR A 188 -23.61 -23.19 7.61
N ASP A 189 -24.58 -22.97 6.71
CA ASP A 189 -24.53 -23.56 5.36
C ASP A 189 -23.65 -22.70 4.42
N TYR A 190 -22.40 -23.09 4.25
CA TYR A 190 -21.42 -22.38 3.43
C TYR A 190 -21.67 -22.52 1.92
N THR A 191 -22.60 -23.37 1.49
CA THR A 191 -23.01 -23.48 0.08
C THR A 191 -24.02 -22.39 -0.31
N ARG A 192 -24.73 -21.84 0.68
CA ARG A 192 -25.76 -20.83 0.49
C ARG A 192 -25.14 -19.49 0.06
N THR A 193 -25.62 -18.91 -1.01
CA THR A 193 -25.19 -17.57 -1.48
C THR A 193 -26.04 -16.46 -0.82
N GLY A 194 -25.47 -15.25 -0.80
CA GLY A 194 -26.17 -14.07 -0.27
C GLY A 194 -25.96 -13.86 1.24
N LYS A 195 -26.75 -12.95 1.79
CA LYS A 195 -26.71 -12.57 3.20
C LYS A 195 -27.40 -13.68 4.03
N PRO A 196 -26.86 -14.02 5.22
CA PRO A 196 -27.51 -14.95 6.12
C PRO A 196 -28.95 -14.55 6.46
N ASP A 197 -29.84 -15.56 6.51
CA ASP A 197 -31.25 -15.36 6.81
C ASP A 197 -31.49 -15.47 8.33
N ILE A 198 -31.24 -14.36 9.01
CA ILE A 198 -31.43 -14.19 10.45
C ILE A 198 -32.16 -12.88 10.72
N ALA A 199 -32.73 -12.76 11.92
CA ALA A 199 -33.28 -11.50 12.39
C ALA A 199 -32.13 -10.52 12.70
N TRP A 200 -31.78 -9.66 11.72
CA TRP A 200 -30.61 -8.77 11.82
C TRP A 200 -30.75 -7.70 12.90
N ASP A 201 -31.96 -7.35 13.29
CA ASP A 201 -32.23 -6.40 14.38
C ASP A 201 -32.16 -7.06 15.76
N ASP A 202 -32.17 -8.41 15.81
CA ASP A 202 -32.03 -9.18 17.04
C ASP A 202 -30.52 -9.40 17.36
N ALA A 203 -30.11 -8.91 18.53
CA ALA A 203 -28.73 -9.02 19.00
C ALA A 203 -28.34 -10.47 19.36
N GLU A 204 -29.31 -11.27 19.86
CA GLU A 204 -29.07 -12.67 20.23
C GLU A 204 -28.88 -13.53 18.97
N ALA A 205 -29.72 -13.36 17.96
CA ALA A 205 -29.57 -14.06 16.67
C ALA A 205 -28.24 -13.73 15.99
N ARG A 206 -27.81 -12.47 16.02
CA ARG A 206 -26.47 -12.07 15.50
C ARG A 206 -25.33 -12.68 16.32
N GLY A 207 -25.43 -12.65 17.63
CA GLY A 207 -24.45 -13.23 18.54
C GLY A 207 -24.32 -14.74 18.36
N GLY A 208 -25.46 -15.44 18.21
CA GLY A 208 -25.48 -16.88 17.90
C GLY A 208 -24.77 -17.20 16.59
N LEU A 209 -25.05 -16.43 15.51
CA LEU A 209 -24.37 -16.63 14.24
C LEU A 209 -22.86 -16.36 14.34
N VAL A 210 -22.42 -15.29 15.01
CA VAL A 210 -21.00 -15.01 15.22
C VAL A 210 -20.32 -16.15 15.96
N SER A 211 -20.93 -16.65 17.04
CA SER A 211 -20.41 -17.77 17.81
C SER A 211 -20.27 -19.03 16.96
N ALA A 212 -21.27 -19.35 16.14
CA ALA A 212 -21.23 -20.49 15.23
C ALA A 212 -20.10 -20.36 14.19
N LEU A 213 -19.99 -19.20 13.53
CA LEU A 213 -18.96 -18.97 12.52
C LEU A 213 -17.52 -18.99 13.08
N VAL A 214 -17.31 -18.44 14.27
CA VAL A 214 -16.00 -18.47 14.93
C VAL A 214 -15.63 -19.88 15.35
N THR A 215 -16.59 -20.62 15.92
CA THR A 215 -16.38 -22.05 16.29
C THR A 215 -16.02 -22.89 15.08
N ASP A 216 -16.73 -22.72 13.96
CA ASP A 216 -16.41 -23.39 12.70
C ASP A 216 -15.02 -23.03 12.19
N ALA A 217 -14.65 -21.74 12.21
CA ALA A 217 -13.33 -21.29 11.78
C ALA A 217 -12.21 -21.91 12.63
N LEU A 218 -12.36 -21.90 13.96
CA LEU A 218 -11.39 -22.50 14.88
C LEU A 218 -11.27 -24.03 14.71
N ALA A 219 -12.39 -24.73 14.46
CA ALA A 219 -12.39 -26.15 14.20
C ALA A 219 -11.67 -26.52 12.90
N LEU A 220 -11.77 -25.67 11.86
CA LEU A 220 -11.04 -25.84 10.60
C LEU A 220 -9.56 -25.55 10.76
N LEU A 221 -9.20 -24.49 11.44
CA LEU A 221 -7.79 -24.12 11.70
C LEU A 221 -7.08 -25.19 12.53
N ALA A 222 -7.75 -25.77 13.53
CA ALA A 222 -7.21 -26.85 14.35
C ALA A 222 -7.07 -28.19 13.61
N ALA A 223 -7.74 -28.36 12.46
CA ALA A 223 -7.73 -29.61 11.68
C ALA A 223 -6.58 -29.69 10.66
N VAL A 224 -5.82 -28.61 10.46
CA VAL A 224 -4.77 -28.51 9.43
C VAL A 224 -3.48 -28.01 10.06
N ASP A 225 -2.37 -28.67 9.74
CA ASP A 225 -1.04 -28.19 10.11
C ASP A 225 -0.61 -27.07 9.15
N PRO A 226 -0.42 -25.83 9.63
CA PRO A 226 -0.03 -24.71 8.78
C PRO A 226 1.35 -24.88 8.15
N ASP A 227 2.28 -25.58 8.80
CA ASP A 227 3.66 -25.75 8.31
C ASP A 227 3.73 -26.61 7.03
N GLY A 228 2.67 -27.38 6.75
CA GLY A 228 2.53 -28.19 5.54
C GLY A 228 1.87 -27.48 4.37
N LEU A 229 1.51 -26.18 4.51
CA LEU A 229 0.81 -25.42 3.49
C LEU A 229 1.75 -24.47 2.74
N ASP A 230 1.49 -24.31 1.44
CA ASP A 230 2.19 -23.33 0.58
C ASP A 230 1.22 -22.52 -0.29
N GLY A 231 1.72 -21.44 -0.87
CA GLY A 231 1.02 -20.61 -1.84
C GLY A 231 -0.40 -20.24 -1.41
N LYS A 232 -1.40 -20.50 -2.27
CA LYS A 232 -2.81 -20.14 -2.02
C LYS A 232 -3.42 -20.82 -0.81
N ALA A 233 -2.94 -22.03 -0.46
CA ALA A 233 -3.44 -22.75 0.70
C ALA A 233 -2.97 -22.09 1.99
N ALA A 234 -1.70 -21.72 2.08
CA ALA A 234 -1.15 -20.96 3.21
C ALA A 234 -1.84 -19.61 3.35
N ASP A 235 -2.05 -18.88 2.25
CA ASP A 235 -2.77 -17.59 2.24
C ASP A 235 -4.21 -17.71 2.75
N ALA A 236 -4.92 -18.77 2.34
CA ALA A 236 -6.30 -19.02 2.77
C ALA A 236 -6.40 -19.35 4.26
N TYR A 237 -5.47 -20.18 4.76
CA TYR A 237 -5.35 -20.50 6.18
C TYR A 237 -5.04 -19.26 7.02
N ALA A 238 -4.01 -18.51 6.64
CA ALA A 238 -3.59 -17.31 7.35
C ALA A 238 -4.68 -16.22 7.37
N LEU A 239 -5.39 -16.03 6.25
CA LEU A 239 -6.51 -15.10 6.19
C LEU A 239 -7.65 -15.52 7.11
N LEU A 240 -8.02 -16.83 7.14
CA LEU A 240 -9.06 -17.32 8.04
C LEU A 240 -8.65 -17.13 9.50
N ALA A 241 -7.42 -17.46 9.87
CA ALA A 241 -6.89 -17.26 11.22
C ALA A 241 -6.95 -15.80 11.64
N LEU A 242 -6.55 -14.88 10.73
CA LEU A 242 -6.58 -13.45 10.99
C LEU A 242 -8.01 -12.95 11.20
N VAL A 243 -8.93 -13.27 10.30
CA VAL A 243 -10.33 -12.83 10.37
C VAL A 243 -11.05 -13.39 11.60
N ALA A 244 -10.75 -14.64 12.00
CA ALA A 244 -11.29 -15.25 13.20
C ALA A 244 -10.78 -14.62 14.51
N GLY A 245 -9.66 -13.88 14.46
CA GLY A 245 -9.04 -13.27 15.65
C GLY A 245 -9.10 -11.75 15.72
N GLN A 246 -9.28 -11.04 14.58
CA GLN A 246 -9.11 -9.58 14.58
C GLN A 246 -10.26 -8.80 15.23
N ASP A 247 -11.49 -9.23 15.05
CA ASP A 247 -12.70 -8.48 15.44
C ASP A 247 -13.63 -9.31 16.32
N VAL A 248 -13.14 -10.39 16.92
CA VAL A 248 -13.93 -11.24 17.82
C VAL A 248 -13.24 -11.38 19.17
N GLU A 249 -14.05 -11.47 20.21
CA GLU A 249 -13.60 -11.72 21.59
C GLU A 249 -14.60 -12.65 22.28
N PRO A 250 -14.22 -13.36 23.33
CA PRO A 250 -15.16 -14.13 24.12
C PRO A 250 -16.36 -13.29 24.57
N ALA A 251 -17.54 -13.86 24.57
CA ALA A 251 -18.75 -13.19 25.05
C ALA A 251 -18.65 -12.87 26.54
N ASP A 252 -19.46 -11.92 27.02
CA ASP A 252 -19.46 -11.55 28.44
C ASP A 252 -19.73 -12.77 29.33
N GLY A 253 -18.82 -13.00 30.29
CA GLY A 253 -18.86 -14.16 31.18
C GLY A 253 -18.42 -15.49 30.53
N SER A 254 -17.72 -15.43 29.41
CA SER A 254 -17.09 -16.56 28.73
C SER A 254 -15.59 -16.32 28.58
N ASP A 255 -14.80 -17.40 28.48
CA ASP A 255 -13.39 -17.39 28.05
C ASP A 255 -13.22 -17.91 26.61
N GLY A 256 -14.33 -18.18 25.91
CA GLY A 256 -14.38 -18.71 24.57
C GLY A 256 -14.33 -20.23 24.46
N THR A 257 -14.00 -20.98 25.54
CA THR A 257 -13.95 -22.43 25.51
C THR A 257 -15.34 -23.06 25.43
N ASP A 258 -16.36 -22.32 25.84
CA ASP A 258 -17.79 -22.70 25.74
C ASP A 258 -18.42 -22.39 24.37
N GLY A 259 -17.60 -21.89 23.40
CA GLY A 259 -18.03 -21.56 22.05
C GLY A 259 -18.82 -20.25 21.95
N ARG A 260 -18.89 -19.45 23.00
CA ARG A 260 -19.61 -18.16 23.00
C ARG A 260 -18.67 -17.01 22.64
N TRP A 261 -18.93 -16.38 21.49
CA TRP A 261 -18.13 -15.31 20.92
C TRP A 261 -19.01 -14.09 20.64
N ARG A 262 -18.39 -12.92 20.61
CA ARG A 262 -19.00 -11.68 20.16
C ARG A 262 -18.06 -10.85 19.29
N ILE A 263 -18.61 -9.91 18.55
CA ILE A 263 -17.80 -8.91 17.84
C ILE A 263 -17.12 -8.02 18.90
N ALA A 264 -15.82 -7.82 18.75
CA ALA A 264 -15.00 -7.02 19.67
C ALA A 264 -15.49 -5.57 19.73
N ARG A 265 -15.43 -4.97 20.92
CA ARG A 265 -15.82 -3.57 21.13
C ARG A 265 -14.83 -2.59 20.53
N LYS A 266 -13.58 -2.99 20.34
CA LYS A 266 -12.52 -2.19 19.74
C LYS A 266 -12.08 -2.80 18.41
N VAL A 267 -11.96 -1.94 17.41
CA VAL A 267 -11.44 -2.35 16.10
C VAL A 267 -9.94 -2.57 16.20
N ALA A 268 -9.44 -3.66 15.62
CA ALA A 268 -8.02 -3.94 15.54
C ALA A 268 -7.29 -2.81 14.76
N PRO A 269 -6.10 -2.36 15.20
CA PRO A 269 -5.38 -1.25 14.57
C PRO A 269 -5.03 -1.50 13.09
N ASP A 270 -4.80 -2.76 12.73
CA ASP A 270 -4.44 -3.20 11.36
C ASP A 270 -5.51 -4.13 10.79
N ARG A 271 -6.78 -3.74 10.95
CA ARG A 271 -7.92 -4.55 10.53
C ARG A 271 -7.92 -4.77 9.02
N VAL A 272 -7.99 -6.04 8.60
CA VAL A 272 -8.35 -6.41 7.22
C VAL A 272 -9.81 -6.04 6.97
N ILE A 273 -10.07 -5.26 5.93
CA ILE A 273 -11.40 -4.73 5.61
C ILE A 273 -12.10 -5.50 4.51
N SER A 274 -11.35 -6.34 3.78
CA SER A 274 -11.86 -7.16 2.68
C SER A 274 -11.10 -8.47 2.57
N THR A 275 -11.80 -9.58 2.40
CA THR A 275 -11.19 -10.87 2.09
C THR A 275 -10.85 -11.03 0.60
N VAL A 276 -11.37 -10.14 -0.26
CA VAL A 276 -11.07 -10.09 -1.69
C VAL A 276 -9.74 -9.40 -1.92
N ASP A 277 -9.49 -8.30 -1.18
CA ASP A 277 -8.26 -7.55 -1.16
C ASP A 277 -7.75 -7.44 0.29
N PRO A 278 -7.00 -8.45 0.77
CA PRO A 278 -6.55 -8.52 2.17
C PRO A 278 -5.49 -7.47 2.55
N ASP A 279 -4.89 -6.79 1.58
CA ASP A 279 -3.87 -5.77 1.82
C ASP A 279 -4.45 -4.36 1.94
N ALA A 280 -5.67 -4.13 1.45
CA ALA A 280 -6.34 -2.87 1.62
C ALA A 280 -6.67 -2.58 3.09
N ARG A 281 -6.53 -1.31 3.49
CA ARG A 281 -6.78 -0.85 4.86
C ARG A 281 -7.60 0.42 4.89
N HIS A 282 -8.24 0.67 6.04
CA HIS A 282 -8.80 1.98 6.34
C HIS A 282 -7.69 3.01 6.52
N ALA A 283 -7.77 4.12 5.81
CA ALA A 283 -6.94 5.29 5.99
C ALA A 283 -7.76 6.47 6.51
N HIS A 284 -7.11 7.35 7.29
CA HIS A 284 -7.71 8.58 7.78
C HIS A 284 -6.76 9.73 7.45
N LYS A 285 -7.18 10.65 6.61
CA LYS A 285 -6.48 11.92 6.42
C LYS A 285 -6.88 12.90 7.52
N THR A 286 -8.16 12.90 7.87
CA THR A 286 -8.74 13.63 8.99
C THR A 286 -9.74 12.72 9.72
N ARG A 287 -10.33 13.18 10.83
CA ARG A 287 -11.36 12.41 11.55
C ARG A 287 -12.60 12.13 10.68
N GLU A 288 -12.83 12.97 9.68
CA GLU A 288 -14.00 12.94 8.79
C GLU A 288 -13.68 12.37 7.41
N ASP A 289 -12.43 12.54 6.92
CA ASP A 289 -11.96 12.02 5.62
C ASP A 289 -11.40 10.60 5.80
N ARG A 290 -12.31 9.63 5.62
CA ARG A 290 -12.02 8.20 5.68
C ARG A 290 -11.95 7.66 4.26
N ARG A 291 -10.87 6.95 3.96
CA ARG A 291 -10.60 6.32 2.67
C ARG A 291 -10.20 4.88 2.88
N ASP A 292 -10.40 4.06 1.86
CA ASP A 292 -10.02 2.66 1.89
C ASP A 292 -9.07 2.37 0.74
N GLY A 293 -8.01 1.63 1.01
CA GLY A 293 -7.05 1.25 -0.02
C GLY A 293 -5.61 1.21 0.47
N TYR A 294 -4.76 1.99 -0.18
CA TYR A 294 -3.31 1.97 -0.03
C TYR A 294 -2.76 3.37 0.18
N LYS A 295 -1.48 3.48 0.52
CA LYS A 295 -0.71 4.72 0.47
C LYS A 295 0.36 4.66 -0.59
N ALA A 296 0.43 5.69 -1.44
CA ALA A 296 1.59 5.94 -2.28
C ALA A 296 2.53 6.90 -1.57
N HIS A 297 3.81 6.56 -1.58
CA HIS A 297 4.90 7.38 -1.06
C HIS A 297 5.86 7.70 -2.20
N ILE A 298 6.33 8.93 -2.27
CA ILE A 298 7.27 9.39 -3.28
C ILE A 298 8.42 10.17 -2.68
N VAL A 299 9.56 10.08 -3.32
CA VAL A 299 10.70 10.98 -3.11
C VAL A 299 10.92 11.73 -4.41
N ILE A 300 11.00 13.04 -4.33
CA ILE A 300 11.23 13.90 -5.50
C ILE A 300 12.44 14.82 -5.28
N GLU A 301 13.10 15.20 -6.36
CA GLU A 301 13.96 16.38 -6.36
C GLU A 301 13.09 17.62 -6.61
N PRO A 302 12.98 18.54 -5.62
CA PRO A 302 11.92 19.56 -5.64
C PRO A 302 12.06 20.63 -6.73
N ASP A 303 13.27 20.89 -7.23
CA ASP A 303 13.47 21.92 -8.26
C ASP A 303 13.12 21.43 -9.66
N THR A 304 13.31 20.12 -9.92
CA THR A 304 13.00 19.51 -11.22
C THR A 304 11.65 18.82 -11.24
N GLY A 305 11.11 18.45 -10.07
CA GLY A 305 9.91 17.64 -9.94
C GLY A 305 10.12 16.15 -10.30
N LEU A 306 11.38 15.74 -10.51
CA LEU A 306 11.69 14.34 -10.84
C LEU A 306 11.44 13.43 -9.64
N VAL A 307 10.64 12.39 -9.84
CA VAL A 307 10.44 11.32 -8.86
C VAL A 307 11.67 10.41 -8.90
N THR A 308 12.37 10.30 -7.77
CA THR A 308 13.61 9.51 -7.65
C THR A 308 13.40 8.16 -6.96
N ALA A 309 12.36 8.06 -6.13
CA ALA A 309 11.91 6.80 -5.54
C ALA A 309 10.40 6.84 -5.30
N ALA A 310 9.75 5.68 -5.37
CA ALA A 310 8.32 5.55 -5.09
C ALA A 310 8.02 4.16 -4.50
N ALA A 311 7.02 4.09 -3.62
CA ALA A 311 6.49 2.84 -3.10
C ALA A 311 4.99 2.93 -2.84
N ILE A 312 4.32 1.78 -2.84
CA ILE A 312 2.95 1.63 -2.37
C ILE A 312 3.00 0.75 -1.12
N THR A 313 2.36 1.20 -0.05
CA THR A 313 2.20 0.45 1.19
C THR A 313 0.73 0.22 1.49
N LYS A 314 0.42 -0.66 2.44
CA LYS A 314 -0.90 -0.69 3.07
C LYS A 314 -1.21 0.69 3.65
N ALA A 315 -2.49 1.07 3.69
CA ALA A 315 -2.86 2.39 4.20
C ALA A 315 -2.68 2.53 5.72
N ALA A 316 -2.57 1.41 6.45
CA ALA A 316 -2.31 1.35 7.90
C ALA A 316 -1.57 0.06 8.25
N GLY A 317 -1.03 -0.02 9.47
CA GLY A 317 -0.30 -1.16 10.00
C GLY A 317 1.20 -0.96 10.06
N GLU A 318 1.94 -2.04 10.33
CA GLU A 318 3.39 -2.04 10.42
C GLU A 318 4.02 -1.71 9.05
N GLY A 319 5.05 -0.87 9.05
CA GLY A 319 5.72 -0.42 7.81
C GLY A 319 4.93 0.58 6.97
N ALA A 320 3.70 0.95 7.38
CA ALA A 320 2.81 1.83 6.62
C ALA A 320 2.85 3.29 7.09
N THR A 321 3.65 3.63 8.09
CA THR A 321 3.77 5.02 8.54
C THR A 321 4.59 5.84 7.55
N ASP A 322 4.25 7.12 7.43
CA ASP A 322 4.95 8.03 6.51
C ASP A 322 6.45 8.08 6.81
N ALA A 323 6.83 8.07 8.10
CA ALA A 323 8.22 8.11 8.54
C ALA A 323 9.00 6.83 8.18
N GLU A 324 8.40 5.64 8.36
CA GLU A 324 9.02 4.36 7.99
C GLU A 324 9.20 4.23 6.47
N ALA A 325 8.14 4.51 5.71
CA ALA A 325 8.19 4.49 4.25
C ALA A 325 9.18 5.53 3.70
N GLY A 326 9.21 6.74 4.28
CA GLY A 326 10.15 7.78 3.90
C GLY A 326 11.61 7.39 4.17
N ALA A 327 11.89 6.76 5.32
CA ALA A 327 13.23 6.24 5.64
C ALA A 327 13.67 5.16 4.64
N MET A 328 12.78 4.22 4.33
CA MET A 328 13.02 3.16 3.36
C MET A 328 13.35 3.74 1.97
N LEU A 329 12.51 4.63 1.46
CA LEU A 329 12.67 5.21 0.13
C LEU A 329 13.94 6.05 0.01
N LEU A 330 14.29 6.87 1.01
CA LEU A 330 15.53 7.63 1.01
C LEU A 330 16.76 6.73 1.03
N GLY A 331 16.70 5.59 1.74
CA GLY A 331 17.76 4.59 1.76
C GLY A 331 17.91 3.82 0.45
N GLN A 332 16.86 3.73 -0.35
CA GLN A 332 16.81 3.02 -1.63
C GLN A 332 16.95 3.95 -2.85
N ASP A 333 16.91 5.27 -2.68
CA ASP A 333 17.00 6.24 -3.79
C ASP A 333 18.40 6.16 -4.45
N PRO A 334 18.53 5.60 -5.66
CA PRO A 334 19.82 5.39 -6.31
C PRO A 334 20.46 6.71 -6.77
N THR A 335 19.73 7.81 -6.74
CA THR A 335 20.20 9.13 -7.13
C THR A 335 20.85 9.91 -5.98
N ILE A 336 20.81 9.38 -4.76
CA ILE A 336 21.46 9.96 -3.58
C ILE A 336 22.90 9.45 -3.48
N ALA A 337 23.86 10.21 -4.02
CA ALA A 337 25.28 9.85 -3.95
C ALA A 337 26.01 10.40 -2.70
N GLY A 338 25.34 11.13 -1.82
CA GLY A 338 25.96 11.76 -0.65
C GLY A 338 24.94 12.42 0.28
N LYS A 339 25.36 13.46 0.99
CA LYS A 339 24.49 14.16 1.95
C LYS A 339 23.43 14.99 1.22
N VAL A 340 22.17 14.84 1.64
CA VAL A 340 21.05 15.62 1.12
C VAL A 340 20.29 16.33 2.23
N GLN A 341 19.55 17.37 1.86
CA GLN A 341 18.53 18.01 2.69
C GLN A 341 17.20 17.34 2.41
N VAL A 342 16.56 16.79 3.45
CA VAL A 342 15.28 16.09 3.35
C VAL A 342 14.16 17.02 3.82
N LEU A 343 13.25 17.34 2.91
CA LEU A 343 12.05 18.13 3.15
C LEU A 343 10.85 17.21 3.30
N ALA A 344 10.05 17.42 4.34
CA ALA A 344 8.79 16.72 4.53
C ALA A 344 7.86 17.51 5.45
N ASP A 345 6.60 17.10 5.51
CA ASP A 345 5.63 17.66 6.44
C ASP A 345 5.82 17.12 7.87
N SER A 346 4.94 17.52 8.78
CA SER A 346 5.03 17.12 10.20
C SER A 346 4.71 15.64 10.45
N ALA A 347 4.09 14.92 9.53
CA ALA A 347 3.83 13.48 9.66
C ALA A 347 5.16 12.69 9.73
N TYR A 348 6.15 13.17 8.99
CA TYR A 348 7.52 12.63 8.98
C TYR A 348 8.37 13.07 10.18
N GLY A 349 7.94 14.04 10.98
CA GLY A 349 8.68 14.58 12.14
C GLY A 349 8.74 13.62 13.33
N THR A 350 9.15 12.36 13.13
CA THR A 350 9.35 11.38 14.20
C THR A 350 10.81 11.36 14.64
N GLY A 351 11.04 11.14 15.94
CA GLY A 351 12.40 11.03 16.47
C GLY A 351 13.20 9.88 15.83
N GLU A 352 12.51 8.88 15.35
CA GLU A 352 13.11 7.71 14.68
C GLU A 352 13.64 8.08 13.29
N LEU A 353 12.84 8.74 12.46
CA LEU A 353 13.29 9.21 11.15
C LEU A 353 14.39 10.27 11.30
N LEU A 354 14.25 11.23 12.23
CA LEU A 354 15.26 12.25 12.43
C LEU A 354 16.62 11.66 12.85
N ARG A 355 16.61 10.61 13.70
CA ARG A 355 17.85 9.87 14.03
C ARG A 355 18.42 9.12 12.84
N ALA A 356 17.59 8.47 12.03
CA ALA A 356 18.01 7.77 10.83
C ALA A 356 18.67 8.73 9.82
N LEU A 357 18.05 9.88 9.58
CA LEU A 357 18.60 10.91 8.69
C LEU A 357 19.95 11.45 9.21
N ALA A 358 20.05 11.74 10.51
CA ALA A 358 21.29 12.19 11.11
C ALA A 358 22.40 11.13 11.02
N ALA A 359 22.08 9.84 11.25
CA ALA A 359 23.02 8.74 11.12
C ALA A 359 23.52 8.57 9.67
N ALA A 360 22.66 8.79 8.68
CA ALA A 360 23.01 8.82 7.26
C ALA A 360 23.74 10.12 6.84
N GLY A 361 23.88 11.08 7.74
CA GLY A 361 24.52 12.37 7.48
C GLY A 361 23.66 13.35 6.71
N HIS A 362 22.36 13.09 6.56
CA HIS A 362 21.41 13.98 5.94
C HIS A 362 20.96 15.11 6.88
N THR A 363 20.49 16.21 6.32
CA THR A 363 19.92 17.33 7.08
C THR A 363 18.42 17.32 6.94
N ALA A 364 17.70 17.20 8.06
CA ALA A 364 16.24 17.25 8.06
C ALA A 364 15.73 18.69 8.04
N LEU A 365 14.91 19.04 7.06
CA LEU A 365 14.10 20.25 6.95
C LEU A 365 12.62 19.86 7.06
N ILE A 366 12.28 19.22 8.16
CA ILE A 366 10.97 18.64 8.44
C ILE A 366 10.25 19.51 9.45
N LYS A 367 9.00 19.87 9.15
CA LYS A 367 8.17 20.64 10.05
C LYS A 367 7.96 19.86 11.37
N PRO A 368 8.25 20.44 12.54
CA PRO A 368 8.00 19.76 13.80
C PRO A 368 6.53 19.40 13.97
N LYS A 369 6.27 18.27 14.63
CA LYS A 369 4.89 17.95 15.03
C LYS A 369 4.40 18.99 16.01
N PRO A 370 3.13 19.46 15.90
CA PRO A 370 2.55 20.32 16.90
C PRO A 370 2.61 19.65 18.29
N LEU A 371 2.95 20.41 19.29
CA LEU A 371 2.96 19.91 20.67
C LEU A 371 1.54 19.52 21.09
N ALA A 372 1.35 18.23 21.36
CA ALA A 372 0.07 17.72 21.84
C ALA A 372 -0.15 18.12 23.31
N ARG A 373 -1.38 18.53 23.63
CA ARG A 373 -1.86 18.78 25.00
C ARG A 373 -3.01 17.84 25.29
N ALA A 374 -2.98 17.21 26.44
CA ALA A 374 -4.10 16.36 26.89
C ALA A 374 -5.30 17.20 27.39
N VAL A 375 -5.03 18.41 27.83
CA VAL A 375 -6.01 19.38 28.36
C VAL A 375 -5.78 20.71 27.64
N GLU A 376 -6.85 21.39 27.25
CA GLU A 376 -6.74 22.73 26.65
C GLU A 376 -6.05 23.70 27.62
N GLY A 377 -5.06 24.45 27.14
CA GLY A 377 -4.20 25.29 28.00
C GLY A 377 -3.32 24.54 29.00
N GLY A 378 -3.29 23.22 28.96
CA GLY A 378 -2.48 22.35 29.78
C GLY A 378 -1.02 22.24 29.36
N PHE A 379 -0.31 21.32 29.98
CA PHE A 379 1.11 21.07 29.74
C PHE A 379 1.35 20.30 28.44
N THR A 380 2.48 20.60 27.82
CA THR A 380 3.03 19.86 26.67
C THR A 380 4.25 19.06 27.11
N ILE A 381 4.87 18.30 26.24
CA ILE A 381 6.10 17.58 26.53
C ILE A 381 7.27 18.53 26.88
N ASP A 382 7.28 19.75 26.38
CA ASP A 382 8.31 20.74 26.62
C ASP A 382 8.27 21.31 28.05
N ASP A 383 7.15 21.12 28.77
CA ASP A 383 7.02 21.48 30.19
C ASP A 383 7.65 20.43 31.11
N PHE A 384 8.16 19.31 30.56
CA PHE A 384 8.84 18.25 31.30
C PHE A 384 10.35 18.36 31.10
N ALA A 385 11.12 18.32 32.17
CA ALA A 385 12.58 18.34 32.06
C ALA A 385 13.14 16.94 31.77
N TYR A 386 13.85 16.82 30.66
CA TYR A 386 14.50 15.57 30.24
C TYR A 386 15.99 15.61 30.62
N ASP A 387 16.44 14.65 31.41
CA ASP A 387 17.85 14.40 31.68
C ASP A 387 18.32 13.20 30.84
N GLN A 388 19.11 13.51 29.81
CA GLN A 388 19.64 12.52 28.89
C GLN A 388 20.67 11.60 29.55
N GLN A 389 21.49 12.11 30.49
CA GLN A 389 22.53 11.32 31.14
C GLN A 389 21.93 10.34 32.15
N ALA A 390 20.95 10.80 32.94
CA ALA A 390 20.25 9.97 33.92
C ALA A 390 19.15 9.09 33.25
N GLY A 391 18.74 9.36 32.01
CA GLY A 391 17.63 8.68 31.36
C GLY A 391 16.30 8.93 32.08
N THR A 392 16.08 10.14 32.60
CA THR A 392 14.91 10.46 33.43
C THR A 392 14.09 11.60 32.82
N LEU A 393 12.81 11.62 33.17
CA LEU A 393 11.88 12.70 32.88
C LEU A 393 11.28 13.24 34.16
N THR A 394 11.38 14.56 34.38
CA THR A 394 10.80 15.24 35.51
C THR A 394 9.54 15.99 35.08
N CYS A 395 8.41 15.72 35.74
CA CYS A 395 7.16 16.42 35.46
C CYS A 395 7.12 17.85 36.04
N PRO A 396 6.19 18.72 35.61
CA PRO A 396 6.05 20.09 36.13
C PRO A 396 5.86 20.21 37.63
N ASN A 397 5.44 19.13 38.30
CA ASN A 397 5.33 19.06 39.75
C ASN A 397 6.59 18.47 40.43
N GLY A 398 7.71 18.33 39.71
CA GLY A 398 9.00 17.86 40.25
C GLY A 398 9.11 16.34 40.44
N LEU A 399 8.14 15.54 40.03
CA LEU A 399 8.23 14.08 40.13
C LEU A 399 9.11 13.52 39.03
N VAL A 400 10.17 12.77 39.39
CA VAL A 400 11.13 12.16 38.47
C VAL A 400 10.72 10.71 38.14
N ARG A 401 10.83 10.30 36.89
CA ARG A 401 10.63 8.93 36.44
C ARG A 401 11.69 8.52 35.42
N THR A 402 12.14 7.27 35.50
CA THR A 402 13.04 6.68 34.51
C THR A 402 12.29 6.44 33.23
N ILE A 403 12.95 6.73 32.10
CA ILE A 403 12.44 6.45 30.76
C ILE A 403 12.77 5.00 30.43
N THR A 404 11.77 4.23 30.05
CA THR A 404 11.93 2.83 29.61
C THR A 404 12.67 2.75 28.27
N ALA A 405 13.18 1.56 27.90
CA ALA A 405 13.81 1.31 26.60
C ALA A 405 12.86 1.63 25.41
N LYS A 406 11.54 1.61 25.64
CA LYS A 406 10.51 2.02 24.66
C LYS A 406 10.27 3.54 24.62
N GLY A 407 11.10 4.36 25.28
CA GLY A 407 10.96 5.81 25.30
C GLY A 407 9.76 6.32 26.11
N ARG A 408 9.29 5.58 27.13
CA ARG A 408 8.12 5.94 27.93
C ARG A 408 8.49 6.19 29.39
N ALA A 409 7.94 7.25 29.96
CA ALA A 409 7.94 7.52 31.42
C ALA A 409 6.50 7.48 31.92
N THR A 410 6.22 6.67 32.94
CA THR A 410 4.88 6.52 33.54
C THR A 410 4.85 7.11 34.92
N PHE A 411 4.03 8.12 35.16
CA PHE A 411 3.88 8.81 36.43
C PHE A 411 2.84 8.15 37.36
N GLY A 412 1.82 7.47 36.79
CA GLY A 412 0.89 6.59 37.50
C GLY A 412 0.33 7.13 38.81
N ALA A 413 0.43 6.33 39.86
CA ALA A 413 -0.04 6.70 41.21
C ALA A 413 0.55 7.99 41.77
N GLY A 414 1.71 8.45 41.28
CA GLY A 414 2.28 9.75 41.65
C GLY A 414 1.46 10.96 41.18
N CYS A 415 0.48 10.74 40.28
CA CYS A 415 -0.45 11.79 39.86
C CYS A 415 -1.73 11.83 40.71
N THR A 416 -1.97 10.85 41.58
CA THR A 416 -3.10 10.83 42.51
C THR A 416 -2.86 11.91 43.56
N GLY A 417 -3.72 12.90 43.63
CA GLY A 417 -3.53 14.05 44.57
C GLY A 417 -2.56 15.14 44.08
N CYS A 418 -2.01 15.06 42.89
CA CYS A 418 -1.18 16.11 42.31
C CYS A 418 -2.00 17.38 42.02
N PRO A 419 -1.59 18.56 42.53
CA PRO A 419 -2.33 19.82 42.36
C PRO A 419 -2.36 20.27 40.88
N LEU A 420 -1.44 19.79 40.05
CA LEU A 420 -1.35 20.11 38.62
C LEU A 420 -2.02 19.08 37.72
N ARG A 421 -2.67 18.04 38.27
CA ARG A 421 -3.24 16.94 37.50
C ARG A 421 -4.24 17.41 36.45
N SER A 422 -5.11 18.35 36.78
CA SER A 422 -6.13 18.89 35.87
C SER A 422 -5.55 19.57 34.63
N ARG A 423 -4.27 19.98 34.67
CA ARG A 423 -3.53 20.54 33.53
C ARG A 423 -2.73 19.50 32.78
N CYS A 424 -2.56 18.28 33.30
CA CYS A 424 -1.77 17.21 32.69
C CYS A 424 -2.59 16.19 31.96
N THR A 425 -3.79 15.82 32.45
CA THR A 425 -4.53 14.67 31.94
C THR A 425 -6.03 14.80 32.20
N THR A 426 -6.82 14.25 31.27
CA THR A 426 -8.27 14.06 31.42
C THR A 426 -8.62 12.68 31.98
N ALA A 427 -7.64 11.80 32.21
CA ALA A 427 -7.88 10.48 32.82
C ALA A 427 -8.41 10.60 34.22
N ALA A 428 -9.39 9.79 34.59
CA ALA A 428 -9.99 9.73 35.93
C ALA A 428 -9.01 9.16 36.99
#